data_64a42aec0f65f300c5da6bcfd7ce9bdd
#
_entry.id   64a42aec0f65f300c5da6bcfd7ce9bdd
#
_cell.length_a   1.000
_cell.length_b   1.000
_cell.length_c   1.000
_cell.angle_alpha   90.00
_cell.angle_beta   90.00
_cell.angle_gamma   90.00
#
_symmetry.space_group_name_H-M   'P 1'
#
loop_
_entity.id
_entity.type
_entity.pdbx_description
1 polymer ?
#
loop_
_entity_poly.entity_id
_entity_poly.type
_entity_poly.pdbx_seq_one_letter_code
_entity_poly.pdbx_strand_id
1 'polypeptide(L)'
;MLKKTHCLSLLAAAFFCSPIAGWVTAQAEEKNPVFEIRTYYANEGKLDALLARFRDHTVALFKKHGMTNIGYWVPVDNKENKLVYILAYPSHEARNKSFKAFSSDPAWQKAFKASTKDGRLVKKIVNEFLTGTDFSKIK
;
A
#
# COMPACT_ATOMS: atom_id res chain seq x y z
N MET A 1 88.20 20.97 -28.43
CA MET A 1 87.30 20.31 -29.35
C MET A 1 86.00 20.06 -28.64
N LEU A 2 84.97 20.84 -28.97
CA LEU A 2 83.66 20.71 -28.35
C LEU A 2 82.82 19.68 -29.06
N LYS A 3 82.14 18.82 -28.30
CA LYS A 3 81.03 18.00 -28.80
C LYS A 3 79.82 18.35 -27.99
N LYS A 4 78.85 19.00 -28.67
CA LYS A 4 77.48 19.30 -28.16
C LYS A 4 76.64 18.03 -28.21
N THR A 5 76.06 17.63 -27.09
CA THR A 5 75.04 16.59 -27.03
C THR A 5 73.69 17.26 -26.74
N HIS A 6 72.76 17.14 -27.69
CA HIS A 6 71.41 17.60 -27.58
C HIS A 6 70.61 16.62 -26.70
N CYS A 7 70.02 17.14 -25.64
CA CYS A 7 69.11 16.40 -24.81
C CYS A 7 67.67 16.62 -25.35
N LEU A 8 67.04 15.54 -25.85
CA LEU A 8 65.70 15.55 -26.39
C LEU A 8 64.74 15.24 -25.25
N SER A 9 63.98 16.24 -24.83
CA SER A 9 62.95 16.07 -23.80
C SER A 9 61.69 15.49 -24.42
N LEU A 10 61.34 14.27 -24.06
CA LEU A 10 60.05 13.68 -24.36
C LEU A 10 59.05 14.12 -23.30
N LEU A 11 58.07 14.96 -23.71
CA LEU A 11 56.87 15.22 -22.93
C LEU A 11 55.89 14.03 -23.08
N ALA A 12 55.73 13.24 -22.03
CA ALA A 12 54.68 12.27 -21.95
C ALA A 12 53.41 12.95 -21.50
N ALA A 13 52.44 13.11 -22.41
CA ALA A 13 51.09 13.56 -22.08
C ALA A 13 50.31 12.40 -21.47
N ALA A 14 50.10 12.43 -20.15
CA ALA A 14 49.22 11.51 -19.45
C ALA A 14 47.77 11.89 -19.71
N PHE A 15 47.07 11.10 -20.56
CA PHE A 15 45.61 11.17 -20.70
C PHE A 15 44.95 10.59 -19.44
N PHE A 16 44.48 11.46 -18.57
CA PHE A 16 43.57 11.08 -17.49
C PHE A 16 42.21 10.74 -18.09
N CYS A 17 41.94 9.46 -18.32
CA CYS A 17 40.61 8.96 -18.64
C CYS A 17 39.84 8.84 -17.32
N SER A 18 39.09 9.87 -16.93
CA SER A 18 38.18 9.80 -15.80
C SER A 18 36.98 8.95 -16.19
N PRO A 19 36.64 7.87 -15.47
CA PRO A 19 35.39 7.18 -15.68
C PRO A 19 34.26 8.07 -15.17
N ILE A 20 33.42 8.57 -16.09
CA ILE A 20 32.14 9.17 -15.75
C ILE A 20 31.27 8.01 -15.23
N ALA A 21 31.25 7.85 -13.90
CA ALA A 21 30.29 6.99 -13.26
C ALA A 21 28.91 7.58 -13.50
N GLY A 22 28.22 7.08 -14.53
CA GLY A 22 26.83 7.41 -14.80
C GLY A 22 25.99 6.99 -13.61
N TRP A 23 25.52 7.95 -12.86
CA TRP A 23 24.51 7.74 -11.83
C TRP A 23 23.22 7.40 -12.55
N VAL A 24 22.95 6.10 -12.72
CA VAL A 24 21.64 5.61 -13.09
C VAL A 24 20.75 5.84 -11.88
N THR A 25 20.11 7.00 -11.83
CA THR A 25 18.98 7.19 -10.94
C THR A 25 17.89 6.23 -11.40
N ALA A 26 17.74 5.10 -10.72
CA ALA A 26 16.55 4.29 -10.88
C ALA A 26 15.37 5.19 -10.51
N GLN A 27 14.69 5.73 -11.52
CA GLN A 27 13.38 6.33 -11.33
C GLN A 27 12.49 5.21 -10.82
N ALA A 28 12.14 5.30 -9.52
CA ALA A 28 11.07 4.47 -8.98
C ALA A 28 9.84 4.78 -9.84
N GLU A 29 9.41 3.79 -10.62
CA GLU A 29 8.16 3.85 -11.36
C GLU A 29 7.09 4.22 -10.32
N GLU A 30 6.50 5.40 -10.44
CA GLU A 30 5.36 5.81 -9.60
C GLU A 30 4.23 4.82 -9.91
N LYS A 31 4.21 3.72 -9.19
CA LYS A 31 3.11 2.77 -9.27
C LYS A 31 1.89 3.49 -8.72
N ASN A 32 0.96 3.84 -9.60
CA ASN A 32 -0.33 4.38 -9.19
C ASN A 32 -0.94 3.46 -8.13
N PRO A 33 -1.29 3.99 -6.97
CA PRO A 33 -1.85 3.19 -5.90
C PRO A 33 -3.14 2.52 -6.36
N VAL A 34 -3.36 1.32 -5.87
CA VAL A 34 -4.60 0.57 -6.08
C VAL A 34 -5.52 0.85 -4.90
N PHE A 35 -6.70 1.32 -5.19
CA PHE A 35 -7.75 1.48 -4.18
C PHE A 35 -8.68 0.28 -4.21
N GLU A 36 -9.14 -0.16 -3.05
CA GLU A 36 -10.15 -1.21 -2.92
C GLU A 36 -11.34 -0.63 -2.15
N ILE A 37 -12.47 -0.43 -2.85
CA ILE A 37 -13.74 -0.15 -2.18
C ILE A 37 -14.36 -1.46 -1.73
N ARG A 38 -14.81 -1.51 -0.49
CA ARG A 38 -15.44 -2.70 0.09
C ARG A 38 -16.77 -2.32 0.72
N THR A 39 -17.81 -3.02 0.30
CA THR A 39 -19.15 -2.90 0.88
C THR A 39 -19.49 -4.17 1.65
N TYR A 40 -19.66 -4.02 2.95
CA TYR A 40 -20.10 -5.09 3.83
C TYR A 40 -21.58 -4.94 4.10
N TYR A 41 -22.34 -6.01 3.90
CA TYR A 41 -23.74 -6.08 4.24
C TYR A 41 -23.85 -6.87 5.57
N ALA A 42 -24.19 -6.16 6.64
CA ALA A 42 -24.38 -6.81 7.93
C ALA A 42 -25.67 -7.63 7.96
N ASN A 43 -25.69 -8.66 8.80
CA ASN A 43 -26.91 -9.34 9.15
C ASN A 43 -27.83 -8.39 9.95
N GLU A 44 -29.11 -8.69 10.00
CA GLU A 44 -30.08 -7.90 10.76
C GLU A 44 -29.64 -7.76 12.23
N GLY A 45 -29.70 -6.55 12.76
CA GLY A 45 -29.27 -6.21 14.12
C GLY A 45 -27.78 -6.35 14.39
N LYS A 46 -26.91 -6.62 13.37
CA LYS A 46 -25.46 -6.83 13.57
C LYS A 46 -24.59 -5.65 13.11
N LEU A 47 -25.15 -4.59 12.58
CA LEU A 47 -24.37 -3.45 12.09
C LEU A 47 -23.53 -2.80 13.20
N ASP A 48 -24.11 -2.52 14.36
CA ASP A 48 -23.41 -1.87 15.47
C ASP A 48 -22.23 -2.71 15.97
N ALA A 49 -22.42 -4.03 16.09
CA ALA A 49 -21.35 -4.94 16.45
C ALA A 49 -20.24 -5.00 15.37
N LEU A 50 -20.59 -4.88 14.09
CA LEU A 50 -19.66 -4.76 12.99
C LEU A 50 -18.85 -3.46 13.09
N LEU A 51 -19.51 -2.34 13.33
CA LEU A 51 -18.88 -1.02 13.49
C LEU A 51 -17.94 -1.01 14.71
N ALA A 52 -18.35 -1.59 15.83
CA ALA A 52 -17.50 -1.74 17.02
C ALA A 52 -16.24 -2.55 16.71
N ARG A 53 -16.36 -3.72 16.04
CA ARG A 53 -15.18 -4.50 15.64
C ARG A 53 -14.23 -3.71 14.74
N PHE A 54 -14.76 -2.89 13.83
CA PHE A 54 -13.92 -2.05 12.97
C PHE A 54 -13.19 -0.99 13.79
N ARG A 55 -13.90 -0.25 14.63
CA ARG A 55 -13.37 0.82 15.49
C ARG A 55 -12.29 0.30 16.45
N ASP A 56 -12.58 -0.79 17.13
CA ASP A 56 -11.76 -1.24 18.26
C ASP A 56 -10.59 -2.12 17.81
N HIS A 57 -10.68 -2.76 16.65
CA HIS A 57 -9.69 -3.74 16.21
C HIS A 57 -9.27 -3.60 14.75
N THR A 58 -10.23 -3.60 13.79
CA THR A 58 -9.90 -3.84 12.38
C THR A 58 -9.07 -2.71 11.79
N VAL A 59 -9.42 -1.44 12.05
CA VAL A 59 -8.72 -0.26 11.51
C VAL A 59 -7.25 -0.23 11.91
N ALA A 60 -6.96 -0.50 13.19
CA ALA A 60 -5.59 -0.56 13.69
C ALA A 60 -4.80 -1.72 13.08
N LEU A 61 -5.44 -2.88 12.91
CA LEU A 61 -4.82 -4.06 12.32
C LEU A 61 -4.58 -3.89 10.82
N PHE A 62 -5.47 -3.24 10.09
CA PHE A 62 -5.23 -2.87 8.69
C PHE A 62 -3.98 -2.00 8.56
N LYS A 63 -3.86 -0.94 9.39
CA LYS A 63 -2.66 -0.10 9.42
C LYS A 63 -1.40 -0.89 9.76
N LYS A 64 -1.46 -1.78 10.76
CA LYS A 64 -0.34 -2.66 11.15
C LYS A 64 0.17 -3.49 9.98
N HIS A 65 -0.73 -3.95 9.11
CA HIS A 65 -0.39 -4.79 7.96
C HIS A 65 -0.21 -4.01 6.64
N GLY A 66 0.08 -2.70 6.72
CA GLY A 66 0.46 -1.88 5.57
C GLY A 66 -0.70 -1.49 4.65
N MET A 67 -1.94 -1.55 5.13
CA MET A 67 -3.11 -1.06 4.41
C MET A 67 -3.35 0.40 4.78
N THR A 68 -3.44 1.28 3.78
CA THR A 68 -3.79 2.68 4.00
C THR A 68 -5.29 2.82 4.12
N ASN A 69 -5.75 3.26 5.30
CA ASN A 69 -7.17 3.51 5.55
C ASN A 69 -7.58 4.87 4.97
N ILE A 70 -8.37 4.90 3.89
CA ILE A 70 -8.86 6.13 3.26
C ILE A 70 -10.08 6.66 4.01
N GLY A 71 -11.07 5.80 4.26
CA GLY A 71 -12.26 6.21 5.02
C GLY A 71 -13.30 5.10 5.14
N TYR A 72 -14.30 5.37 6.01
CA TYR A 72 -15.36 4.45 6.38
C TYR A 72 -16.68 5.19 6.46
N TRP A 73 -17.72 4.68 5.81
CA TRP A 73 -19.03 5.33 5.72
C TRP A 73 -20.16 4.34 5.96
N VAL A 74 -21.21 4.85 6.55
CA VAL A 74 -22.52 4.19 6.63
C VAL A 74 -23.48 5.06 5.80
N PRO A 75 -24.23 4.51 4.83
CA PRO A 75 -25.22 5.27 4.09
C PRO A 75 -26.21 5.98 5.01
N VAL A 76 -26.63 7.20 4.67
CA VAL A 76 -27.60 7.96 5.46
C VAL A 76 -28.93 7.20 5.56
N ASP A 77 -29.40 6.67 4.43
CA ASP A 77 -30.57 5.76 4.38
C ASP A 77 -30.07 4.32 4.22
N ASN A 78 -29.69 3.71 5.34
CA ASN A 78 -29.01 2.41 5.36
C ASN A 78 -29.97 1.23 5.54
N LYS A 79 -30.97 1.10 4.68
CA LYS A 79 -31.95 -0.01 4.70
C LYS A 79 -31.32 -1.40 4.56
N GLU A 80 -30.14 -1.48 3.98
CA GLU A 80 -29.43 -2.75 3.73
C GLU A 80 -28.36 -3.07 4.78
N ASN A 81 -28.22 -2.29 5.84
CA ASN A 81 -27.22 -2.46 6.90
C ASN A 81 -25.78 -2.50 6.35
N LYS A 82 -25.41 -1.51 5.53
CA LYS A 82 -24.09 -1.44 4.88
C LYS A 82 -23.07 -0.70 5.73
N LEU A 83 -21.83 -1.20 5.67
CA LEU A 83 -20.62 -0.44 5.94
C LEU A 83 -19.83 -0.40 4.64
N VAL A 84 -19.48 0.79 4.17
CA VAL A 84 -18.65 1.01 2.98
C VAL A 84 -17.31 1.59 3.44
N TYR A 85 -16.20 1.08 2.90
CA TYR A 85 -14.89 1.65 3.20
C TYR A 85 -13.93 1.50 2.03
N ILE A 86 -12.89 2.33 2.03
CA ILE A 86 -11.86 2.34 1.00
C ILE A 86 -10.50 2.17 1.66
N LEU A 87 -9.72 1.25 1.11
CA LEU A 87 -8.32 1.03 1.42
C LEU A 87 -7.46 1.36 0.20
N ALA A 88 -6.22 1.79 0.42
CA ALA A 88 -5.25 1.97 -0.65
C ALA A 88 -3.99 1.14 -0.39
N TYR A 89 -3.34 0.72 -1.50
CA TYR A 89 -2.16 -0.12 -1.52
C TYR A 89 -1.21 0.35 -2.63
N PRO A 90 0.11 0.16 -2.47
CA PRO A 90 1.07 0.45 -3.54
C PRO A 90 0.85 -0.39 -4.81
N SER A 91 0.29 -1.60 -4.69
CA SER A 91 0.01 -2.50 -5.81
C SER A 91 -0.98 -3.61 -5.42
N HIS A 92 -1.53 -4.34 -6.39
CA HIS A 92 -2.33 -5.55 -6.15
C HIS A 92 -1.55 -6.62 -5.39
N GLU A 93 -0.26 -6.76 -5.65
CA GLU A 93 0.60 -7.70 -4.94
C GLU A 93 0.74 -7.32 -3.46
N ALA A 94 1.01 -6.03 -3.18
CA ALA A 94 1.06 -5.50 -1.82
C ALA A 94 -0.27 -5.73 -1.09
N ARG A 95 -1.41 -5.51 -1.76
CA ARG A 95 -2.73 -5.81 -1.22
C ARG A 95 -2.87 -7.27 -0.81
N ASN A 96 -2.51 -8.21 -1.68
CA ASN A 96 -2.63 -9.64 -1.40
C ASN A 96 -1.74 -10.07 -0.22
N LYS A 97 -0.51 -9.56 -0.17
CA LYS A 97 0.42 -9.77 0.94
C LYS A 97 -0.15 -9.24 2.27
N SER A 98 -0.66 -8.00 2.26
CA SER A 98 -1.24 -7.36 3.44
C SER A 98 -2.47 -8.11 3.96
N PHE A 99 -3.39 -8.51 3.07
CA PHE A 99 -4.57 -9.29 3.48
C PHE A 99 -4.22 -10.67 4.03
N LYS A 100 -3.25 -11.35 3.43
CA LYS A 100 -2.76 -12.63 3.95
C LYS A 100 -2.19 -12.48 5.36
N ALA A 101 -1.33 -11.47 5.57
CA ALA A 101 -0.75 -11.19 6.88
C ALA A 101 -1.82 -10.80 7.91
N PHE A 102 -2.76 -9.92 7.54
CA PHE A 102 -3.88 -9.55 8.40
C PHE A 102 -4.75 -10.73 8.80
N SER A 103 -5.16 -11.57 7.85
CA SER A 103 -6.04 -12.70 8.13
C SER A 103 -5.40 -13.77 9.02
N SER A 104 -4.06 -13.85 9.02
CA SER A 104 -3.28 -14.76 9.85
C SER A 104 -2.88 -14.17 11.20
N ASP A 105 -3.16 -12.87 11.44
CA ASP A 105 -2.81 -12.21 12.69
C ASP A 105 -3.64 -12.77 13.86
N PRO A 106 -3.00 -13.28 14.93
CA PRO A 106 -3.73 -13.82 16.09
C PRO A 106 -4.66 -12.80 16.75
N ALA A 107 -4.31 -11.49 16.73
CA ALA A 107 -5.16 -10.44 17.27
C ALA A 107 -6.45 -10.28 16.43
N TRP A 108 -6.33 -10.38 15.10
CA TRP A 108 -7.50 -10.40 14.22
C TRP A 108 -8.37 -11.62 14.48
N GLN A 109 -7.77 -12.82 14.51
CA GLN A 109 -8.50 -14.05 14.74
C GLN A 109 -9.26 -14.04 16.07
N LYS A 110 -8.62 -13.52 17.13
CA LYS A 110 -9.25 -13.33 18.45
C LYS A 110 -10.45 -12.36 18.38
N ALA A 111 -10.26 -11.19 17.75
CA ALA A 111 -11.31 -10.19 17.60
C ALA A 111 -12.47 -10.71 16.73
N PHE A 112 -12.15 -11.41 15.64
CA PHE A 112 -13.14 -12.03 14.78
C PHE A 112 -13.98 -13.08 15.54
N LYS A 113 -13.31 -14.02 16.22
CA LYS A 113 -13.98 -15.06 17.01
C LYS A 113 -14.86 -14.46 18.12
N ALA A 114 -14.35 -13.47 18.84
CA ALA A 114 -15.11 -12.79 19.90
C ALA A 114 -16.37 -12.10 19.37
N SER A 115 -16.24 -11.37 18.25
CA SER A 115 -17.36 -10.63 17.66
C SER A 115 -18.39 -11.50 16.96
N THR A 116 -18.07 -12.75 16.64
CA THR A 116 -18.96 -13.68 15.93
C THR A 116 -19.50 -14.81 16.81
N LYS A 117 -19.27 -14.77 18.12
CA LYS A 117 -19.74 -15.80 19.06
C LYS A 117 -21.26 -16.00 19.01
N ASP A 118 -22.02 -14.91 18.82
CA ASP A 118 -23.47 -14.87 18.75
C ASP A 118 -23.99 -14.84 17.29
N GLY A 119 -23.20 -15.39 16.36
CA GLY A 119 -23.52 -15.47 14.95
C GLY A 119 -22.70 -14.54 14.06
N ARG A 120 -22.78 -14.78 12.75
CA ARG A 120 -22.04 -14.01 11.74
C ARG A 120 -22.52 -12.55 11.71
N LEU A 121 -21.56 -11.61 11.70
CA LEU A 121 -21.88 -10.18 11.56
C LEU A 121 -22.21 -9.79 10.12
N VAL A 122 -21.57 -10.42 9.14
CA VAL A 122 -21.63 -10.05 7.72
C VAL A 122 -22.24 -11.19 6.91
N LYS A 123 -23.26 -10.89 6.11
CA LYS A 123 -23.90 -11.83 5.18
C LYS A 123 -23.30 -11.78 3.78
N LYS A 124 -22.81 -10.62 3.34
CA LYS A 124 -22.27 -10.41 1.99
C LYS A 124 -21.16 -9.38 2.01
N ILE A 125 -20.14 -9.59 1.19
CA ILE A 125 -19.07 -8.63 0.90
C ILE A 125 -19.02 -8.44 -0.60
N VAL A 126 -19.00 -7.18 -1.04
CA VAL A 126 -18.69 -6.78 -2.42
C VAL A 126 -17.44 -5.93 -2.36
N ASN A 127 -16.49 -6.18 -3.25
CA ASN A 127 -15.30 -5.37 -3.37
C ASN A 127 -15.00 -5.09 -4.85
N GLU A 128 -14.48 -3.90 -5.10
CA GLU A 128 -14.04 -3.43 -6.41
C GLU A 128 -12.68 -2.78 -6.28
N PHE A 129 -11.84 -2.96 -7.29
CA PHE A 129 -10.56 -2.29 -7.38
C PHE A 129 -10.67 -1.08 -8.28
N LEU A 130 -10.06 0.02 -7.85
CA LEU A 130 -10.13 1.31 -8.50
C LEU A 130 -8.70 1.83 -8.71
N THR A 131 -8.52 2.61 -9.75
CA THR A 131 -7.33 3.43 -9.97
C THR A 131 -7.72 4.90 -9.99
N GLY A 132 -6.84 5.77 -9.47
CA GLY A 132 -7.10 7.20 -9.48
C GLY A 132 -7.11 7.74 -10.92
N THR A 133 -8.04 8.65 -11.23
CA THR A 133 -8.03 9.42 -12.46
C THR A 133 -7.03 10.58 -12.37
N ASP A 134 -6.66 11.18 -13.51
CA ASP A 134 -5.75 12.32 -13.57
C ASP A 134 -6.27 13.55 -12.80
N PHE A 135 -7.57 13.71 -12.72
CA PHE A 135 -8.26 14.77 -11.96
C PHE A 135 -8.64 14.38 -10.52
N SER A 136 -8.31 13.18 -10.05
CA SER A 136 -8.54 12.79 -8.66
C SER A 136 -7.57 13.49 -7.72
N LYS A 137 -8.10 14.01 -6.60
CA LYS A 137 -7.28 14.59 -5.53
C LYS A 137 -6.59 13.53 -4.66
N ILE A 138 -7.10 12.29 -4.69
CA ILE A 138 -6.55 11.14 -3.98
C ILE A 138 -6.00 10.19 -5.04
N LYS A 139 -4.68 10.03 -5.02
CA LYS A 139 -3.94 9.19 -5.97
C LYS A 139 -3.04 8.25 -5.21
#